data_c32b50c00206e9a2d45da34d96b60dec
#
_entry.id   c32b50c00206e9a2d45da34d96b60dec
#
_cell.length_a   1.000
_cell.length_b   1.000
_cell.length_c   1.000
_cell.angle_alpha   90.00
_cell.angle_beta   90.00
_cell.angle_gamma   90.00
#
_symmetry.space_group_name_H-M   'P 1'
#
loop_
_entity.id
_entity.type
_entity.pdbx_description
1 polymer ?
#
loop_
_entity_poly.entity_id
_entity_poly.type
_entity_poly.pdbx_seq_one_letter_code
_entity_poly.pdbx_strand_id
1 'polypeptide(L)'
;ASNVDKTMAAPATAIIGHDLKFFDHPPKGQDRLAVFEGKPELTATAALRNGSLQGGYFMLAARALGLDVGGMSGFDNAGVDKEFFAGTEIKSNFLCNVGYGDPAGLRPRGPRFAFEEIAKII
;
A
#
# COMPACT_ATOMS: atom_id res chain seq x y z
N ALA A 1 -20.82 -5.47 -3.82
CA ALA A 1 -19.97 -6.33 -2.99
C ALA A 1 -19.19 -5.48 -1.99
N SER A 2 -19.13 -5.89 -0.75
CA SER A 2 -18.28 -5.27 0.28
C SER A 2 -16.79 -5.53 -0.03
N ASN A 3 -15.90 -4.85 0.68
CA ASN A 3 -14.46 -5.15 0.54
C ASN A 3 -14.14 -6.55 1.05
N VAL A 4 -14.88 -7.05 2.03
CA VAL A 4 -14.76 -8.44 2.51
C VAL A 4 -15.08 -9.43 1.39
N ASP A 5 -16.22 -9.28 0.72
CA ASP A 5 -16.61 -10.17 -0.39
C ASP A 5 -15.56 -10.18 -1.51
N LYS A 6 -15.02 -9.00 -1.85
CA LYS A 6 -13.98 -8.89 -2.88
C LYS A 6 -12.69 -9.59 -2.47
N THR A 7 -12.30 -9.45 -1.20
CA THR A 7 -11.09 -10.09 -0.66
C THR A 7 -11.26 -11.61 -0.63
N MET A 8 -12.42 -12.10 -0.20
CA MET A 8 -12.70 -13.53 -0.16
C MET A 8 -12.81 -14.17 -1.54
N ALA A 9 -13.22 -13.42 -2.55
CA ALA A 9 -13.29 -13.89 -3.94
C ALA A 9 -11.95 -13.84 -4.69
N ALA A 10 -10.99 -13.04 -4.21
CA ALA A 10 -9.68 -12.92 -4.85
C ALA A 10 -8.81 -14.15 -4.58
N PRO A 11 -8.03 -14.62 -5.57
CA PRO A 11 -7.12 -15.75 -5.38
C PRO A 11 -5.95 -15.42 -4.44
N ALA A 12 -5.57 -14.14 -4.34
CA ALA A 12 -4.56 -13.66 -3.42
C ALA A 12 -4.85 -12.21 -3.03
N THR A 13 -4.47 -11.85 -1.80
CA THR A 13 -4.51 -10.48 -1.29
C THR A 13 -3.18 -10.15 -0.65
N ALA A 14 -2.50 -9.14 -1.19
CA ALA A 14 -1.31 -8.59 -0.58
C ALA A 14 -1.70 -7.58 0.50
N ILE A 15 -1.07 -7.68 1.68
CA ILE A 15 -1.14 -6.65 2.72
C ILE A 15 0.06 -5.75 2.53
N ILE A 16 -0.17 -4.53 2.08
CA ILE A 16 0.90 -3.53 1.95
C ILE A 16 1.10 -2.90 3.32
N GLY A 17 2.27 -3.13 3.88
CA GLY A 17 2.67 -2.60 5.17
C GLY A 17 3.69 -1.48 5.07
N HIS A 18 3.95 -0.82 6.20
CA HIS A 18 5.05 0.10 6.38
C HIS A 18 5.66 -0.12 7.77
N ASP A 19 6.98 -0.20 7.82
CA ASP A 19 7.71 -0.48 9.05
C ASP A 19 8.11 0.84 9.71
N LEU A 20 7.70 1.04 10.97
CA LEU A 20 8.07 2.22 11.75
C LEU A 20 9.54 2.19 12.19
N LYS A 21 10.21 1.04 12.05
CA LYS A 21 11.65 0.86 12.30
C LYS A 21 12.46 0.62 11.01
N PHE A 22 11.95 1.03 9.86
CA PHE A 22 12.63 0.85 8.57
C PHE A 22 14.07 1.38 8.56
N PHE A 23 14.39 2.35 9.39
CA PHE A 23 15.72 2.95 9.50
C PHE A 23 16.73 2.07 10.26
N ASP A 24 16.28 1.03 10.99
CA ASP A 24 17.14 0.04 11.64
C ASP A 24 17.79 -0.91 10.62
N HIS A 25 17.27 -0.93 9.38
CA HIS A 25 17.73 -1.78 8.28
C HIS A 25 18.18 -0.95 7.06
N PRO A 26 19.14 -0.02 7.23
CA PRO A 26 19.56 0.82 6.10
C PRO A 26 20.34 0.00 5.07
N PRO A 27 20.32 0.39 3.80
CA PRO A 27 21.24 -0.15 2.80
C PRO A 27 22.68 0.02 3.25
N LYS A 28 23.57 -0.88 2.83
CA LYS A 28 25.00 -0.85 3.22
C LYS A 28 25.60 0.54 3.01
N GLY A 29 26.28 1.05 4.04
CA GLY A 29 26.94 2.36 4.02
C GLY A 29 26.05 3.56 4.25
N GLN A 30 24.77 3.36 4.61
CA GLN A 30 23.85 4.44 4.94
C GLN A 30 23.40 4.30 6.40
N ASP A 31 23.88 5.16 7.27
CA ASP A 31 23.34 5.32 8.62
C ASP A 31 22.19 6.34 8.56
N ARG A 32 20.98 5.89 8.88
CA ARG A 32 19.79 6.74 8.93
C ARG A 32 19.20 6.88 10.33
N LEU A 33 19.77 6.18 11.31
CA LEU A 33 19.30 6.20 12.69
C LEU A 33 19.17 7.62 13.23
N ALA A 34 20.24 8.42 13.11
CA ALA A 34 20.29 9.80 13.61
C ALA A 34 19.22 10.73 13.00
N VAL A 35 18.68 10.39 11.82
CA VAL A 35 17.62 11.18 11.16
C VAL A 35 16.28 10.93 11.82
N PHE A 36 15.99 9.69 12.23
CA PHE A 36 14.65 9.22 12.63
C PHE A 36 14.52 8.94 14.12
N GLU A 37 15.63 8.59 14.79
CA GLU A 37 15.62 8.27 16.22
C GLU A 37 15.04 9.42 17.05
N GLY A 38 14.09 9.10 17.93
CA GLY A 38 13.40 10.08 18.77
C GLY A 38 12.43 11.01 18.04
N LYS A 39 12.14 10.77 16.75
CA LYS A 39 11.25 11.62 15.93
C LYS A 39 10.06 10.81 15.39
N PRO A 40 9.11 10.40 16.24
CA PRO A 40 8.04 9.46 15.85
C PRO A 40 7.15 9.98 14.71
N GLU A 41 6.81 11.26 14.68
CA GLU A 41 5.96 11.83 13.62
C GLU A 41 6.67 11.84 12.26
N LEU A 42 7.96 12.20 12.24
CA LEU A 42 8.76 12.15 11.02
C LEU A 42 8.88 10.71 10.51
N THR A 43 9.15 9.78 11.44
CA THR A 43 9.27 8.35 11.15
C THR A 43 7.97 7.80 10.56
N ALA A 44 6.84 8.03 11.22
CA ALA A 44 5.55 7.57 10.73
C ALA A 44 5.20 8.11 9.35
N THR A 45 5.44 9.41 9.13
CA THR A 45 5.22 10.06 7.82
C THR A 45 6.12 9.46 6.73
N ALA A 46 7.40 9.25 7.02
CA ALA A 46 8.35 8.69 6.06
C ALA A 46 8.02 7.21 5.76
N ALA A 47 7.72 6.42 6.79
CA ALA A 47 7.35 5.01 6.65
C ALA A 47 6.08 4.85 5.79
N LEU A 48 5.02 5.59 6.09
CA LEU A 48 3.77 5.57 5.33
C LEU A 48 4.00 5.96 3.86
N ARG A 49 4.76 7.02 3.62
CA ARG A 49 5.07 7.50 2.26
C ARG A 49 5.85 6.46 1.47
N ASN A 50 6.88 5.87 2.07
CA ASN A 50 7.68 4.81 1.45
C ASN A 50 6.84 3.55 1.17
N GLY A 51 6.03 3.11 2.13
CA GLY A 51 5.12 1.97 1.96
C GLY A 51 4.08 2.20 0.86
N SER A 52 3.54 3.42 0.76
CA SER A 52 2.58 3.78 -0.29
C SER A 52 3.22 3.79 -1.68
N LEU A 53 4.44 4.32 -1.82
CA LEU A 53 5.20 4.28 -3.07
C LEU A 53 5.52 2.85 -3.49
N GLN A 54 5.99 2.02 -2.56
CA GLN A 54 6.26 0.60 -2.80
C GLN A 54 5.00 -0.14 -3.26
N GLY A 55 3.87 0.10 -2.59
CA GLY A 55 2.59 -0.49 -2.97
C GLY A 55 2.13 -0.05 -4.37
N GLY A 56 2.36 1.21 -4.74
CA GLY A 56 2.12 1.71 -6.09
C GLY A 56 2.97 0.97 -7.13
N TYR A 57 4.27 0.79 -6.88
CA TYR A 57 5.15 0.01 -7.76
C TYR A 57 4.75 -1.46 -7.84
N PHE A 58 4.33 -2.07 -6.72
CA PHE A 58 3.80 -3.43 -6.71
C PHE A 58 2.61 -3.57 -7.65
N MET A 59 1.64 -2.65 -7.58
CA MET A 59 0.46 -2.66 -8.45
C MET A 59 0.85 -2.49 -9.93
N LEU A 60 1.79 -1.59 -10.25
CA LEU A 60 2.29 -1.41 -11.60
C LEU A 60 2.99 -2.66 -12.14
N ALA A 61 3.84 -3.29 -11.32
CA ALA A 61 4.54 -4.52 -11.69
C ALA A 61 3.56 -5.67 -11.93
N ALA A 62 2.55 -5.85 -11.07
CA ALA A 62 1.50 -6.86 -11.26
C ALA A 62 0.76 -6.63 -12.58
N ARG A 63 0.38 -5.38 -12.88
CA ARG A 63 -0.26 -5.02 -14.16
C ARG A 63 0.64 -5.29 -15.36
N ALA A 64 1.93 -5.01 -15.25
CA ALA A 64 2.90 -5.29 -16.32
C ALA A 64 3.03 -6.81 -16.63
N LEU A 65 2.77 -7.65 -15.62
CA LEU A 65 2.72 -9.10 -15.76
C LEU A 65 1.35 -9.64 -16.22
N GLY A 66 0.40 -8.75 -16.51
CA GLY A 66 -0.93 -9.14 -16.99
C GLY A 66 -1.94 -9.48 -15.88
N LEU A 67 -1.58 -9.29 -14.62
CA LEU A 67 -2.49 -9.48 -13.49
C LEU A 67 -3.37 -8.25 -13.28
N ASP A 68 -4.58 -8.47 -12.79
CA ASP A 68 -5.45 -7.42 -12.30
C ASP A 68 -5.20 -7.16 -10.82
N VAL A 69 -5.39 -5.91 -10.39
CA VAL A 69 -5.16 -5.48 -9.01
C VAL A 69 -6.33 -4.63 -8.50
N GLY A 70 -6.65 -4.81 -7.23
CA GLY A 70 -7.69 -4.05 -6.55
C GLY A 70 -7.21 -3.51 -5.20
N GLY A 71 -6.74 -2.26 -5.19
CA GLY A 71 -6.35 -1.58 -3.95
C GLY A 71 -7.56 -1.20 -3.10
N MET A 72 -7.49 -1.43 -1.79
CA MET A 72 -8.55 -1.16 -0.82
C MET A 72 -7.96 -0.60 0.47
N SER A 73 -8.53 0.50 0.98
CA SER A 73 -8.17 1.08 2.28
C SER A 73 -9.29 0.99 3.33
N GLY A 74 -10.49 0.58 2.94
CA GLY A 74 -11.63 0.42 3.85
C GLY A 74 -11.62 -0.98 4.50
N PHE A 75 -10.82 -1.17 5.56
CA PHE A 75 -10.74 -2.39 6.36
C PHE A 75 -10.35 -2.05 7.81
N ASP A 76 -10.38 -3.03 8.70
CA ASP A 76 -9.93 -2.91 10.08
C ASP A 76 -8.40 -3.06 10.16
N ASN A 77 -7.69 -1.93 10.13
CA ASN A 77 -6.23 -1.90 10.24
C ASN A 77 -5.75 -2.54 11.56
N ALA A 78 -6.42 -2.26 12.69
CA ALA A 78 -6.00 -2.78 13.99
C ALA A 78 -6.14 -4.31 14.05
N GLY A 79 -7.21 -4.87 13.47
CA GLY A 79 -7.40 -6.30 13.35
C GLY A 79 -6.33 -6.96 12.48
N VAL A 80 -6.03 -6.37 11.32
CA VAL A 80 -4.97 -6.86 10.41
C VAL A 80 -3.60 -6.79 11.08
N ASP A 81 -3.27 -5.68 11.74
CA ASP A 81 -1.99 -5.52 12.44
C ASP A 81 -1.83 -6.55 13.56
N LYS A 82 -2.89 -6.80 14.31
CA LYS A 82 -2.90 -7.80 15.38
C LYS A 82 -2.70 -9.22 14.86
N GLU A 83 -3.33 -9.56 13.74
CA GLU A 83 -3.29 -10.92 13.18
C GLU A 83 -1.98 -11.21 12.45
N PHE A 84 -1.50 -10.27 11.64
CA PHE A 84 -0.39 -10.53 10.71
C PHE A 84 0.93 -9.87 11.12
N PHE A 85 0.91 -8.82 11.95
CA PHE A 85 2.10 -8.05 12.32
C PHE A 85 2.35 -8.00 13.83
N ALA A 86 1.69 -8.89 14.60
CA ALA A 86 1.90 -8.95 16.04
C ALA A 86 3.39 -9.13 16.40
N GLY A 87 3.86 -8.34 17.37
CA GLY A 87 5.26 -8.38 17.81
C GLY A 87 6.24 -7.64 16.89
N THR A 88 5.75 -6.91 15.90
CA THR A 88 6.55 -6.07 15.00
C THR A 88 6.12 -4.59 15.10
N GLU A 89 6.91 -3.70 14.51
CA GLU A 89 6.56 -2.28 14.35
C GLU A 89 5.94 -2.00 12.96
N ILE A 90 5.55 -3.05 12.24
CA ILE A 90 4.90 -2.92 10.95
C ILE A 90 3.43 -2.57 11.14
N LYS A 91 2.94 -1.64 10.34
CA LYS A 91 1.53 -1.23 10.27
C LYS A 91 0.98 -1.47 8.87
N SER A 92 -0.26 -1.93 8.79
CA SER A 92 -0.96 -2.07 7.53
C SER A 92 -1.27 -0.70 6.92
N ASN A 93 -1.01 -0.56 5.62
CA ASN A 93 -1.29 0.64 4.85
C ASN A 93 -2.58 0.45 4.04
N PHE A 94 -2.56 -0.47 3.10
CA PHE A 94 -3.74 -0.86 2.33
C PHE A 94 -3.66 -2.33 1.91
N LEU A 95 -4.80 -2.90 1.54
CA LEU A 95 -4.88 -4.24 0.96
C LEU A 95 -4.91 -4.14 -0.56
N CYS A 96 -4.34 -5.13 -1.24
CA CYS A 96 -4.39 -5.21 -2.68
C CYS A 96 -4.73 -6.64 -3.12
N ASN A 97 -5.94 -6.83 -3.65
CA ASN A 97 -6.30 -8.07 -4.30
C ASN A 97 -5.53 -8.21 -5.61
N VAL A 98 -5.08 -9.41 -5.91
CA VAL A 98 -4.31 -9.73 -7.13
C VAL A 98 -4.88 -10.99 -7.76
N GLY A 99 -5.07 -10.98 -9.06
CA GLY A 99 -5.57 -12.13 -9.81
C GLY A 99 -5.97 -11.75 -11.23
N TYR A 100 -6.83 -12.55 -11.84
CA TYR A 100 -7.44 -12.25 -13.13
C TYR A 100 -8.87 -11.81 -12.89
N GLY A 101 -9.18 -10.55 -13.22
CA GLY A 101 -10.50 -9.98 -13.03
C GLY A 101 -11.55 -10.58 -13.95
N ASP A 102 -12.78 -10.72 -13.45
CA ASP A 102 -13.92 -11.08 -14.27
C ASP A 102 -14.37 -9.85 -15.11
N PRO A 103 -14.28 -9.90 -16.45
CA PRO A 103 -14.72 -8.80 -17.30
C PRO A 103 -16.19 -8.41 -17.09
N ALA A 104 -17.06 -9.38 -16.73
CA ALA A 104 -18.47 -9.11 -16.46
C ALA A 104 -18.69 -8.30 -15.19
N GLY A 105 -17.76 -8.35 -14.24
CA GLY A 105 -17.80 -7.58 -13.00
C GLY A 105 -17.20 -6.17 -13.11
N LEU A 106 -16.59 -5.82 -14.24
CA LEU A 106 -15.94 -4.52 -14.42
C LEU A 106 -16.95 -3.39 -14.57
N ARG A 107 -16.74 -2.31 -13.82
CA ARG A 107 -17.49 -1.07 -14.01
C ARG A 107 -16.86 -0.23 -15.12
N PRO A 108 -17.64 0.62 -15.80
CA PRO A 108 -17.07 1.61 -16.71
C PRO A 108 -15.98 2.43 -16.01
N ARG A 109 -14.97 2.82 -16.77
CA ARG A 109 -13.89 3.67 -16.25
C ARG A 109 -14.48 4.97 -15.71
N GLY A 110 -14.25 5.26 -14.44
CA GLY A 110 -14.64 6.51 -13.82
C GLY A 110 -13.92 7.72 -14.44
N PRO A 111 -14.48 8.92 -14.30
CA PRO A 111 -13.86 10.16 -14.80
C PRO A 111 -12.47 10.37 -14.18
N ARG A 112 -11.63 11.12 -14.86
CA ARG A 112 -10.32 11.59 -14.38
C ARG A 112 -10.30 13.11 -14.52
N PHE A 113 -9.63 13.74 -13.59
CA PHE A 113 -9.37 15.18 -13.66
C PHE A 113 -8.51 15.51 -14.87
N ALA A 114 -8.74 16.68 -15.49
CA ALA A 114 -7.81 17.25 -16.44
C ALA A 114 -6.52 17.67 -15.72
N PHE A 115 -5.43 17.82 -16.48
CA PHE A 115 -4.15 18.19 -15.89
C PHE A 115 -4.24 19.50 -15.09
N GLU A 116 -4.92 20.51 -15.66
CA GLU A 116 -5.04 21.85 -15.10
C GLU A 116 -5.88 21.92 -13.81
N GLU A 117 -6.68 20.87 -13.54
CA GLU A 117 -7.48 20.76 -12.31
C GLU A 117 -6.64 20.28 -11.11
N ILE A 118 -5.55 19.53 -11.36
CA ILE A 118 -4.78 18.86 -10.31
C ILE A 118 -3.30 19.20 -10.31
N ALA A 119 -2.79 19.85 -11.35
CA ALA A 119 -1.39 20.19 -11.50
C ALA A 119 -1.21 21.56 -12.18
N LYS A 120 -0.06 22.16 -11.92
CA LYS A 120 0.36 23.42 -12.53
C LYS A 120 1.84 23.36 -12.87
N ILE A 121 2.21 23.78 -14.07
CA ILE A 121 3.60 24.06 -14.43
C ILE A 121 3.90 25.49 -13.94
N ILE A 122 4.97 25.64 -13.16
CA ILE A 122 5.39 26.92 -12.59
C ILE A 122 6.66 27.36 -13.32
#